data_4b75f90e68020f1234491eb62065107b
#
_entry.id   4b75f90e68020f1234491eb62065107b
#
_cell.length_a   1.000
_cell.length_b   1.000
_cell.length_c   1.000
_cell.angle_alpha   90.00
_cell.angle_beta   90.00
_cell.angle_gamma   90.00
#
_symmetry.space_group_name_H-M   'P 1'
#
loop_
_entity.id
_entity.type
_entity.pdbx_description
1 polymer ?
#
loop_
_entity_poly.entity_id
_entity_poly.type
_entity_poly.pdbx_seq_one_letter_code
_entity_poly.pdbx_strand_id
1 'polypeptide(L)'
;MKEGQEAIYYITAETQSAARNSPQLEVFKKKGIEVLLMTDRVDEWALSFLNEFDGTPMQSVARGAVDLGKLQDEAEKKAAETAAESFKPTLEKLKEALKDKAKDVRVTTRLVDSPACLVVEDGEYSTQLARLLKQAGQKAPEVKPILEINAEHALVKKLEGTPAFDDLANILFDQALLAEGGLPEDPA
;
A
#
# COMPACT_ATOMS: atom_id res chain seq x y z
N MET A 1 6.75 -16.19 -14.55
CA MET A 1 6.00 -16.39 -13.28
C MET A 1 6.66 -17.49 -12.47
N LYS A 2 6.70 -17.32 -11.15
CA LYS A 2 7.24 -18.34 -10.24
C LYS A 2 6.28 -19.53 -10.11
N GLU A 3 6.81 -20.74 -9.85
CA GLU A 3 5.96 -21.92 -9.60
C GLU A 3 5.05 -21.67 -8.38
N GLY A 4 3.76 -21.94 -8.53
CA GLY A 4 2.74 -21.65 -7.51
C GLY A 4 2.19 -20.22 -7.50
N GLN A 5 2.66 -19.35 -8.40
CA GLN A 5 2.12 -18.00 -8.57
C GLN A 5 0.78 -18.06 -9.33
N GLU A 6 -0.27 -17.50 -8.74
CA GLU A 6 -1.65 -17.58 -9.26
C GLU A 6 -2.09 -16.31 -9.99
N ALA A 7 -1.31 -15.23 -9.92
CA ALA A 7 -1.62 -13.95 -10.58
C ALA A 7 -0.38 -13.31 -11.20
N ILE A 8 -0.58 -12.46 -12.20
CA ILE A 8 0.42 -11.55 -12.74
C ILE A 8 0.34 -10.26 -11.91
N TYR A 9 1.37 -10.01 -11.11
CA TYR A 9 1.43 -8.82 -10.26
C TYR A 9 1.96 -7.63 -11.02
N TYR A 10 1.39 -6.44 -10.76
CA TYR A 10 1.86 -5.19 -11.32
C TYR A 10 1.76 -4.03 -10.33
N ILE A 11 2.56 -3.01 -10.56
CA ILE A 11 2.49 -1.72 -9.89
C ILE A 11 2.48 -0.61 -10.94
N THR A 12 1.66 0.41 -10.73
CA THR A 12 1.66 1.63 -11.53
C THR A 12 2.36 2.75 -10.76
N ALA A 13 3.21 3.52 -11.43
CA ALA A 13 3.91 4.66 -10.84
C ALA A 13 4.27 5.69 -11.91
N GLU A 14 4.55 6.94 -11.51
CA GLU A 14 4.93 8.00 -12.44
C GLU A 14 6.31 7.78 -13.07
N THR A 15 7.20 7.08 -12.37
CA THR A 15 8.55 6.79 -12.84
C THR A 15 8.98 5.38 -12.47
N GLN A 16 9.89 4.81 -13.27
CA GLN A 16 10.48 3.51 -12.99
C GLN A 16 11.21 3.48 -11.63
N SER A 17 11.83 4.59 -11.23
CA SER A 17 12.50 4.69 -9.94
C SER A 17 11.51 4.64 -8.80
N ALA A 18 10.38 5.36 -8.88
CA ALA A 18 9.31 5.30 -7.89
C ALA A 18 8.72 3.89 -7.79
N ALA A 19 8.40 3.25 -8.92
CA ALA A 19 7.94 1.88 -8.94
C ALA A 19 8.91 0.92 -8.24
N ARG A 20 10.20 0.97 -8.61
CA ARG A 20 11.23 0.08 -8.04
C ARG A 20 11.45 0.24 -6.55
N ASN A 21 11.29 1.46 -6.02
CA ASN A 21 11.53 1.77 -4.61
C ASN A 21 10.25 1.76 -3.77
N SER A 22 9.11 1.39 -4.37
CA SER A 22 7.85 1.32 -3.64
C SER A 22 7.90 0.29 -2.50
N PRO A 23 7.48 0.68 -1.28
CA PRO A 23 7.36 -0.24 -0.15
C PRO A 23 6.41 -1.41 -0.43
N GLN A 24 5.44 -1.22 -1.32
CA GLN A 24 4.47 -2.24 -1.71
C GLN A 24 5.12 -3.46 -2.39
N LEU A 25 6.37 -3.33 -2.88
CA LEU A 25 7.12 -4.41 -3.52
C LEU A 25 7.97 -5.25 -2.55
N GLU A 26 8.08 -4.87 -1.29
CA GLU A 26 9.05 -5.48 -0.37
C GLU A 26 8.86 -6.99 -0.20
N VAL A 27 7.63 -7.45 0.08
CA VAL A 27 7.35 -8.88 0.21
C VAL A 27 7.58 -9.64 -1.09
N PHE A 28 7.25 -9.03 -2.24
CA PHE A 28 7.46 -9.65 -3.55
C PHE A 28 8.95 -9.84 -3.84
N LYS A 29 9.76 -8.82 -3.57
CA LYS A 29 11.23 -8.89 -3.66
C LYS A 29 11.80 -9.95 -2.72
N LYS A 30 11.39 -9.95 -1.46
CA LYS A 30 11.81 -10.94 -0.45
C LYS A 30 11.52 -12.36 -0.91
N LYS A 31 10.36 -12.59 -1.51
CA LYS A 31 9.93 -13.91 -1.99
C LYS A 31 10.38 -14.23 -3.41
N GLY A 32 11.07 -13.32 -4.11
CA GLY A 32 11.52 -13.48 -5.50
C GLY A 32 10.36 -13.62 -6.49
N ILE A 33 9.27 -12.90 -6.25
CA ILE A 33 8.10 -12.85 -7.12
C ILE A 33 8.26 -11.67 -8.07
N GLU A 34 8.08 -11.91 -9.37
CA GLU A 34 8.14 -10.86 -10.39
C GLU A 34 6.93 -9.95 -10.33
N VAL A 35 7.16 -8.64 -10.45
CA VAL A 35 6.12 -7.61 -10.53
C VAL A 35 6.40 -6.73 -11.73
N LEU A 36 5.40 -6.54 -12.60
CA LEU A 36 5.48 -5.64 -13.74
C LEU A 36 5.48 -4.18 -13.26
N LEU A 37 6.46 -3.40 -13.72
CA LEU A 37 6.54 -1.97 -13.42
C LEU A 37 5.93 -1.20 -14.57
N MET A 38 4.71 -0.73 -14.39
CA MET A 38 3.91 -0.02 -15.38
C MET A 38 4.04 1.48 -15.12
N THR A 39 4.75 2.19 -16.00
CA THR A 39 5.14 3.58 -15.76
C THR A 39 4.72 4.56 -16.86
N ASP A 40 4.00 4.07 -17.86
CA ASP A 40 3.39 4.92 -18.87
C ASP A 40 2.02 5.42 -18.41
N ARG A 41 1.68 6.66 -18.78
CA ARG A 41 0.37 7.25 -18.41
C ARG A 41 -0.82 6.45 -18.93
N VAL A 42 -0.65 5.74 -20.03
CA VAL A 42 -1.68 4.90 -20.63
C VAL A 42 -1.93 3.61 -19.85
N ASP A 43 -0.96 3.17 -19.04
CA ASP A 43 -1.04 1.91 -18.31
C ASP A 43 -2.22 1.87 -17.34
N GLU A 44 -2.48 2.96 -16.63
CA GLU A 44 -3.64 3.06 -15.73
C GLU A 44 -4.97 2.84 -16.46
N TRP A 45 -5.08 3.35 -17.69
CA TRP A 45 -6.27 3.14 -18.52
C TRP A 45 -6.33 1.72 -19.08
N ALA A 46 -5.21 1.21 -19.58
CA ALA A 46 -5.13 -0.14 -20.12
C ALA A 46 -5.49 -1.19 -19.05
N LEU A 47 -4.95 -1.04 -17.83
CA LEU A 47 -5.18 -1.96 -16.71
C LEU A 47 -6.60 -1.87 -16.14
N SER A 48 -7.35 -0.80 -16.39
CA SER A 48 -8.77 -0.75 -16.03
C SER A 48 -9.66 -1.69 -16.88
N PHE A 49 -9.15 -2.14 -18.03
CA PHE A 49 -9.83 -3.07 -18.93
C PHE A 49 -9.13 -4.43 -19.02
N LEU A 50 -7.85 -4.51 -18.67
CA LEU A 50 -7.06 -5.73 -18.71
C LEU A 50 -7.05 -6.41 -17.33
N ASN A 51 -8.05 -7.24 -17.08
CA ASN A 51 -8.20 -7.95 -15.81
C ASN A 51 -7.44 -9.29 -15.78
N GLU A 52 -7.09 -9.84 -16.96
CA GLU A 52 -6.38 -11.10 -17.11
C GLU A 52 -5.53 -11.11 -18.38
N PHE A 53 -4.49 -11.93 -18.40
CA PHE A 53 -3.69 -12.21 -19.58
C PHE A 53 -3.49 -13.72 -19.68
N ASP A 54 -3.89 -14.30 -20.82
CA ASP A 54 -3.83 -15.75 -21.10
C ASP A 54 -4.44 -16.61 -19.96
N GLY A 55 -5.62 -16.20 -19.49
CA GLY A 55 -6.36 -16.88 -18.41
C GLY A 55 -5.76 -16.68 -17.00
N THR A 56 -4.71 -15.87 -16.87
CA THR A 56 -4.09 -15.56 -15.59
C THR A 56 -4.50 -14.16 -15.13
N PRO A 57 -5.08 -13.99 -13.92
CA PRO A 57 -5.55 -12.70 -13.45
C PRO A 57 -4.39 -11.71 -13.27
N MET A 58 -4.66 -10.45 -13.60
CA MET A 58 -3.78 -9.30 -13.35
C MET A 58 -4.14 -8.69 -11.99
N GLN A 59 -3.16 -8.56 -11.09
CA GLN A 59 -3.39 -8.05 -9.74
C GLN A 59 -2.44 -6.90 -9.39
N SER A 60 -3.02 -5.76 -9.01
CA SER A 60 -2.24 -4.63 -8.52
C SER A 60 -1.68 -4.90 -7.12
N VAL A 61 -0.39 -4.65 -6.93
CA VAL A 61 0.22 -4.74 -5.60
C VAL A 61 -0.13 -3.54 -4.70
N ALA A 62 -0.74 -2.50 -5.25
CA ALA A 62 -1.20 -1.31 -4.55
C ALA A 62 -2.68 -1.38 -4.11
N ARG A 63 -3.35 -2.51 -4.34
CA ARG A 63 -4.78 -2.69 -4.03
C ARG A 63 -5.00 -3.88 -3.10
N GLY A 64 -6.06 -3.78 -2.32
CA GLY A 64 -6.52 -4.86 -1.45
C GLY A 64 -5.49 -5.38 -0.45
N ALA A 65 -5.79 -6.49 0.17
CA ALA A 65 -4.83 -7.24 0.97
C ALA A 65 -3.90 -8.06 0.06
N VAL A 66 -2.64 -8.24 0.50
CA VAL A 66 -1.73 -9.16 -0.20
C VAL A 66 -2.17 -10.59 0.06
N ASP A 67 -2.65 -11.23 -0.98
CA ASP A 67 -2.82 -12.69 -0.99
C ASP A 67 -1.84 -13.28 -2.01
N LEU A 68 -0.84 -13.98 -1.52
CA LEU A 68 0.15 -14.66 -2.33
C LEU A 68 -0.18 -16.14 -2.54
N GLY A 69 -1.39 -16.55 -2.16
CA GLY A 69 -1.84 -17.93 -2.30
C GLY A 69 -0.84 -18.92 -1.69
N LYS A 70 -0.40 -19.91 -2.48
CA LYS A 70 0.56 -20.94 -2.05
C LYS A 70 1.97 -20.41 -1.74
N LEU A 71 2.28 -19.16 -2.13
CA LEU A 71 3.57 -18.53 -1.85
C LEU A 71 3.56 -17.78 -0.51
N GLN A 72 2.42 -17.74 0.17
CA GLN A 72 2.30 -17.13 1.50
C GLN A 72 2.78 -18.09 2.56
N ASP A 73 3.62 -17.59 3.48
CA ASP A 73 4.07 -18.35 4.64
C ASP A 73 3.01 -18.29 5.75
N GLU A 74 2.45 -19.44 6.13
CA GLU A 74 1.45 -19.54 7.20
C GLU A 74 1.97 -19.03 8.55
N ALA A 75 3.26 -19.16 8.80
CA ALA A 75 3.89 -18.62 10.01
C ALA A 75 3.92 -17.09 9.99
N GLU A 76 4.25 -16.47 8.85
CA GLU A 76 4.21 -15.02 8.66
C GLU A 76 2.77 -14.49 8.82
N LYS A 77 1.77 -15.20 8.29
CA LYS A 77 0.35 -14.84 8.42
C LYS A 77 -0.10 -14.85 9.88
N LYS A 78 0.17 -15.93 10.61
CA LYS A 78 -0.16 -16.03 12.04
C LYS A 78 0.56 -14.98 12.87
N ALA A 79 1.83 -14.70 12.58
CA ALA A 79 2.59 -13.65 13.26
C ALA A 79 1.94 -12.27 13.05
N ALA A 80 1.48 -11.97 11.82
CA ALA A 80 0.79 -10.72 11.53
C ALA A 80 -0.58 -10.63 12.23
N GLU A 81 -1.34 -11.71 12.29
CA GLU A 81 -2.62 -11.76 13.03
C GLU A 81 -2.39 -11.50 14.53
N THR A 82 -1.38 -12.15 15.12
CA THR A 82 -0.99 -11.94 16.53
C THR A 82 -0.53 -10.50 16.77
N ALA A 83 0.28 -9.94 15.86
CA ALA A 83 0.71 -8.56 15.93
C ALA A 83 -0.47 -7.59 15.80
N ALA A 84 -1.42 -7.86 14.91
CA ALA A 84 -2.62 -7.05 14.75
C ALA A 84 -3.48 -7.03 16.03
N GLU A 85 -3.62 -8.17 16.71
CA GLU A 85 -4.35 -8.25 17.97
C GLU A 85 -3.64 -7.46 19.09
N SER A 86 -2.32 -7.61 19.22
CA SER A 86 -1.54 -6.88 20.25
C SER A 86 -1.52 -5.37 19.98
N PHE A 87 -1.52 -4.96 18.70
CA PHE A 87 -1.50 -3.57 18.25
C PHE A 87 -2.89 -2.91 18.18
N LYS A 88 -3.96 -3.65 18.45
CA LYS A 88 -5.35 -3.17 18.31
C LYS A 88 -5.62 -1.82 19.00
N PRO A 89 -5.18 -1.55 20.25
CA PRO A 89 -5.39 -0.24 20.87
C PRO A 89 -4.67 0.90 20.12
N THR A 90 -3.49 0.64 19.58
CA THR A 90 -2.72 1.60 18.80
C THR A 90 -3.33 1.83 17.43
N LEU A 91 -3.86 0.77 16.78
CA LEU A 91 -4.61 0.89 15.53
C LEU A 91 -5.84 1.78 15.66
N GLU A 92 -6.63 1.61 16.72
CA GLU A 92 -7.82 2.45 16.96
C GLU A 92 -7.45 3.92 17.15
N LYS A 93 -6.35 4.21 17.86
CA LYS A 93 -5.83 5.57 18.00
C LYS A 93 -5.34 6.14 16.66
N LEU A 94 -4.64 5.34 15.84
CA LEU A 94 -4.19 5.74 14.52
C LEU A 94 -5.38 6.04 13.59
N LYS A 95 -6.43 5.22 13.62
CA LYS A 95 -7.66 5.46 12.86
C LYS A 95 -8.31 6.78 13.24
N GLU A 96 -8.38 7.10 14.52
CA GLU A 96 -8.94 8.39 14.97
C GLU A 96 -8.05 9.57 14.58
N ALA A 97 -6.74 9.46 14.76
CA ALA A 97 -5.78 10.53 14.41
C ALA A 97 -5.74 10.81 12.90
N LEU A 98 -5.97 9.79 12.06
CA LEU A 98 -5.87 9.87 10.60
C LEU A 98 -7.22 9.81 9.87
N LYS A 99 -8.35 9.93 10.56
CA LYS A 99 -9.71 9.78 9.99
C LYS A 99 -10.01 10.69 8.80
N ASP A 100 -9.36 11.85 8.75
CA ASP A 100 -9.53 12.81 7.66
C ASP A 100 -8.65 12.47 6.44
N LYS A 101 -7.54 11.76 6.64
CA LYS A 101 -6.55 11.40 5.62
C LYS A 101 -6.67 9.96 5.11
N ALA A 102 -6.98 9.01 6.00
CA ALA A 102 -7.06 7.58 5.70
C ALA A 102 -8.47 7.04 5.91
N LYS A 103 -8.86 6.09 5.07
CA LYS A 103 -10.12 5.33 5.19
C LYS A 103 -10.06 4.32 6.33
N ASP A 104 -8.90 3.68 6.48
CA ASP A 104 -8.64 2.68 7.50
C ASP A 104 -7.13 2.59 7.80
N VAL A 105 -6.77 1.96 8.91
CA VAL A 105 -5.38 1.62 9.27
C VAL A 105 -5.34 0.15 9.66
N ARG A 106 -4.39 -0.62 9.10
CA ARG A 106 -4.25 -2.05 9.40
C ARG A 106 -2.80 -2.51 9.41
N VAL A 107 -2.52 -3.62 10.11
CA VAL A 107 -1.24 -4.32 10.04
C VAL A 107 -1.16 -5.11 8.74
N THR A 108 0.01 -5.18 8.12
CA THR A 108 0.24 -5.91 6.88
C THR A 108 1.48 -6.79 6.93
N THR A 109 1.46 -7.86 6.13
CA THR A 109 2.64 -8.69 5.83
C THR A 109 3.40 -8.23 4.59
N ARG A 110 2.91 -7.20 3.90
CA ARG A 110 3.50 -6.65 2.68
C ARG A 110 4.86 -5.99 2.92
N LEU A 111 5.00 -5.39 4.09
CA LEU A 111 6.18 -4.62 4.47
C LEU A 111 7.23 -5.49 5.16
N VAL A 112 8.50 -5.25 4.82
CA VAL A 112 9.67 -5.92 5.41
C VAL A 112 10.54 -4.90 6.14
N ASP A 113 10.94 -3.83 5.45
CA ASP A 113 11.86 -2.80 5.95
C ASP A 113 11.17 -1.45 6.19
N SER A 114 10.12 -1.14 5.44
CA SER A 114 9.40 0.13 5.58
C SER A 114 8.40 0.11 6.74
N PRO A 115 8.16 1.27 7.39
CA PRO A 115 7.21 1.37 8.50
C PRO A 115 5.75 1.33 8.06
N ALA A 116 5.45 1.87 6.86
CA ALA A 116 4.10 1.99 6.34
C ALA A 116 4.07 2.10 4.82
N CYS A 117 2.93 1.80 4.22
CA CYS A 117 2.59 2.12 2.83
C CYS A 117 1.10 2.46 2.72
N LEU A 118 0.71 3.03 1.60
CA LEU A 118 -0.68 3.29 1.28
C LEU A 118 -1.18 2.28 0.25
N VAL A 119 -2.42 1.85 0.41
CA VAL A 119 -3.12 1.00 -0.55
C VAL A 119 -4.55 1.49 -0.71
N VAL A 120 -5.22 1.09 -1.78
CA VAL A 120 -6.66 1.34 -1.97
C VAL A 120 -7.41 0.02 -1.94
N GLU A 121 -8.72 0.07 -1.72
CA GLU A 121 -9.57 -1.12 -1.80
C GLU A 121 -9.65 -1.65 -3.23
N ASP A 122 -9.96 -2.94 -3.36
CA ASP A 122 -10.26 -3.54 -4.65
C ASP A 122 -11.47 -2.84 -5.27
N GLY A 123 -11.35 -2.49 -6.56
CA GLY A 123 -12.39 -1.78 -7.30
C GLY A 123 -12.41 -0.26 -7.12
N GLU A 124 -11.63 0.32 -6.22
CA GLU A 124 -11.44 1.77 -6.13
C GLU A 124 -10.41 2.26 -7.15
N TYR A 125 -10.49 3.56 -7.50
CA TYR A 125 -9.45 4.18 -8.32
C TYR A 125 -8.11 4.19 -7.57
N SER A 126 -7.02 3.97 -8.30
CA SER A 126 -5.69 4.19 -7.71
C SER A 126 -5.51 5.66 -7.36
N THR A 127 -4.69 5.95 -6.35
CA THR A 127 -4.31 7.32 -6.00
C THR A 127 -3.67 8.04 -7.18
N GLN A 128 -2.95 7.31 -8.03
CA GLN A 128 -2.33 7.82 -9.25
C GLN A 128 -3.39 8.18 -10.31
N LEU A 129 -4.36 7.31 -10.58
CA LEU A 129 -5.43 7.60 -11.53
C LEU A 129 -6.27 8.80 -11.09
N ALA A 130 -6.59 8.89 -9.80
CA ALA A 130 -7.29 10.04 -9.24
C ALA A 130 -6.52 11.36 -9.45
N ARG A 131 -5.19 11.33 -9.27
CA ARG A 131 -4.30 12.48 -9.57
C ARG A 131 -4.30 12.85 -11.06
N LEU A 132 -4.17 11.87 -11.96
CA LEU A 132 -4.21 12.09 -13.40
C LEU A 132 -5.53 12.72 -13.87
N LEU A 133 -6.67 12.23 -13.35
CA LEU A 133 -7.99 12.80 -13.64
C LEU A 133 -8.09 14.25 -13.15
N LYS A 134 -7.59 14.54 -11.94
CA LYS A 134 -7.57 15.90 -11.36
C LYS A 134 -6.70 16.86 -12.20
N GLN A 135 -5.52 16.39 -12.65
CA GLN A 135 -4.63 17.16 -13.54
C GLN A 135 -5.27 17.42 -14.93
N ALA A 136 -6.09 16.50 -15.40
CA ALA A 136 -6.85 16.65 -16.65
C ALA A 136 -8.10 17.55 -16.52
N GLY A 137 -8.33 18.15 -15.34
CA GLY A 137 -9.51 18.98 -15.07
C GLY A 137 -10.82 18.21 -14.95
N GLN A 138 -10.74 16.88 -14.79
CA GLN A 138 -11.91 16.03 -14.59
C GLN A 138 -12.23 15.91 -13.09
N LYS A 139 -13.52 15.70 -12.78
CA LYS A 139 -13.93 15.37 -11.41
C LYS A 139 -13.40 13.96 -11.08
N ALA A 140 -12.32 13.91 -10.29
CA ALA A 140 -11.88 12.67 -9.69
C ALA A 140 -12.65 12.44 -8.38
N PRO A 141 -13.07 11.21 -8.07
CA PRO A 141 -13.56 10.89 -6.74
C PRO A 141 -12.44 11.13 -5.73
N GLU A 142 -12.83 11.57 -4.54
CA GLU A 142 -11.90 11.64 -3.42
C GLU A 142 -11.56 10.21 -2.98
N VAL A 143 -10.32 9.82 -3.17
CA VAL A 143 -9.82 8.50 -2.77
C VAL A 143 -9.09 8.66 -1.44
N LYS A 144 -9.66 8.10 -0.37
CA LYS A 144 -8.97 7.97 0.92
C LYS A 144 -8.28 6.62 0.97
N PRO A 145 -6.94 6.58 0.99
CA PRO A 145 -6.21 5.33 1.03
C PRO A 145 -6.34 4.64 2.40
N ILE A 146 -5.97 3.38 2.44
CA ILE A 146 -5.75 2.61 3.67
C ILE A 146 -4.26 2.71 4.01
N LEU A 147 -3.95 3.05 5.26
CA LEU A 147 -2.58 2.99 5.77
C LEU A 147 -2.28 1.57 6.25
N GLU A 148 -1.38 0.89 5.57
CA GLU A 148 -0.83 -0.39 6.02
C GLU A 148 0.46 -0.16 6.81
N ILE A 149 0.57 -0.73 8.00
CA ILE A 149 1.72 -0.57 8.88
C ILE A 149 2.45 -1.89 9.14
N ASN A 150 3.76 -1.78 9.33
CA ASN A 150 4.61 -2.85 9.81
C ASN A 150 4.74 -2.77 11.33
N ALA A 151 4.00 -3.61 12.06
CA ALA A 151 3.99 -3.64 13.53
C ALA A 151 5.38 -3.93 14.13
N GLU A 152 6.27 -4.58 13.39
CA GLU A 152 7.62 -4.90 13.84
C GLU A 152 8.61 -3.75 13.66
N HIS A 153 8.26 -2.73 12.87
CA HIS A 153 9.16 -1.61 12.60
C HIS A 153 9.36 -0.72 13.83
N ALA A 154 10.61 -0.32 14.09
CA ALA A 154 11.00 0.45 15.28
C ALA A 154 10.23 1.77 15.44
N LEU A 155 9.90 2.45 14.33
CA LEU A 155 9.13 3.70 14.31
C LEU A 155 7.68 3.44 14.75
N VAL A 156 7.08 2.35 14.29
CA VAL A 156 5.70 1.97 14.63
C VAL A 156 5.61 1.58 16.11
N LYS A 157 6.59 0.84 16.63
CA LYS A 157 6.67 0.50 18.05
C LYS A 157 6.82 1.72 18.97
N LYS A 158 7.42 2.82 18.46
CA LYS A 158 7.54 4.08 19.23
C LYS A 158 6.22 4.86 19.36
N LEU A 159 5.18 4.52 18.60
CA LEU A 159 3.85 5.11 18.76
C LEU A 159 3.26 4.80 20.14
N GLU A 160 3.59 3.62 20.70
CA GLU A 160 3.09 3.22 22.00
C GLU A 160 3.69 4.10 23.10
N GLY A 161 2.81 4.77 23.86
CA GLY A 161 3.19 5.57 25.02
C GLY A 161 3.84 6.92 24.73
N THR A 162 3.97 7.35 23.47
CA THR A 162 4.50 8.68 23.16
C THR A 162 3.45 9.77 23.37
N PRO A 163 3.84 10.94 23.98
CA PRO A 163 2.97 12.09 24.06
C PRO A 163 2.73 12.78 22.70
N ALA A 164 3.61 12.57 21.72
CA ALA A 164 3.51 13.13 20.36
C ALA A 164 2.87 12.13 19.39
N PHE A 165 1.83 11.41 19.83
CA PHE A 165 1.21 10.34 19.04
C PHE A 165 0.64 10.85 17.71
N ASP A 166 -0.10 11.94 17.73
CA ASP A 166 -0.76 12.50 16.55
C ASP A 166 0.26 13.02 15.53
N ASP A 167 1.34 13.66 16.00
CA ASP A 167 2.42 14.12 15.12
C ASP A 167 3.12 12.95 14.44
N LEU A 168 3.44 11.89 15.20
CA LEU A 168 4.06 10.69 14.62
C LEU A 168 3.13 9.94 13.68
N ALA A 169 1.83 9.90 13.96
CA ALA A 169 0.83 9.31 13.07
C ALA A 169 0.79 10.06 11.73
N ASN A 170 0.77 11.39 11.77
CA ASN A 170 0.81 12.23 10.58
C ASN A 170 2.11 12.04 9.79
N ILE A 171 3.27 12.06 10.45
CA ILE A 171 4.57 11.81 9.81
C ILE A 171 4.60 10.43 9.14
N LEU A 172 4.06 9.39 9.80
CA LEU A 172 4.00 8.05 9.24
C LEU A 172 3.15 7.99 7.96
N PHE A 173 2.00 8.68 7.97
CA PHE A 173 1.13 8.78 6.81
C PHE A 173 1.79 9.58 5.67
N ASP A 174 2.36 10.74 5.97
CA ASP A 174 2.97 11.62 4.98
C ASP A 174 4.23 10.99 4.37
N GLN A 175 5.01 10.22 5.15
CA GLN A 175 6.11 9.41 4.63
C GLN A 175 5.63 8.35 3.64
N ALA A 176 4.55 7.64 3.96
CA ALA A 176 3.96 6.65 3.06
C ALA A 176 3.42 7.31 1.77
N LEU A 177 2.81 8.49 1.90
CA LEU A 177 2.31 9.27 0.77
C LEU A 177 3.45 9.73 -0.16
N LEU A 178 4.55 10.24 0.41
CA LEU A 178 5.75 10.62 -0.35
C LEU A 178 6.39 9.44 -1.07
N ALA A 179 6.40 8.26 -0.45
CA ALA A 179 6.94 7.04 -1.07
C ALA A 179 6.16 6.61 -2.32
N GLU A 180 4.87 6.98 -2.42
CA GLU A 180 4.02 6.78 -3.60
C GLU A 180 4.09 7.93 -4.62
N GLY A 181 4.94 8.94 -4.39
CA GLY A 181 5.01 10.15 -5.21
C GLY A 181 3.87 11.14 -4.97
N GLY A 182 3.10 10.99 -3.89
CA GLY A 182 2.15 11.99 -3.41
C GLY A 182 2.84 13.18 -2.75
N LEU A 183 2.08 14.26 -2.56
CA LEU A 183 2.55 15.43 -1.80
C LEU A 183 1.59 15.64 -0.63
N PRO A 184 2.10 15.88 0.59
CA PRO A 184 1.28 16.32 1.71
C PRO A 184 0.51 17.59 1.37
N GLU A 185 -0.71 17.73 1.90
CA GLU A 185 -1.53 18.94 1.68
C GLU A 185 -0.93 20.16 2.41
N ASP A 186 -0.30 19.93 3.55
CA ASP A 186 0.41 20.95 4.34
C ASP A 186 1.82 20.44 4.65
N PRO A 187 2.82 20.86 3.86
CA PRO A 187 4.21 20.43 4.04
C PRO A 187 4.99 21.23 5.12
N ALA A 188 4.36 22.18 5.81
CA ALA A 188 4.99 23.04 6.81
C ALA A 188 5.05 22.41 8.20
#